data_5e1f0c40de4aef1cfa64a079c7f85970
#
_entry.id   5e1f0c40de4aef1cfa64a079c7f85970
#
_cell.length_a   1.000
_cell.length_b   1.000
_cell.length_c   1.000
_cell.angle_alpha   90.00
_cell.angle_beta   90.00
_cell.angle_gamma   90.00
#
_symmetry.space_group_name_H-M   'P 1'
#
loop_
_entity.id
_entity.type
_entity.pdbx_description
1 polymer ?
#
loop_
_entity_poly.entity_id
_entity_poly.type
_entity_poly.pdbx_seq_one_letter_code
_entity_poly.pdbx_strand_id
1 'polypeptide(L)'
;MARVEFDQELERLETEIKIMASTVESSIEKSINSLLEQNMELAKDVIKGDDAIDKMCDDLEELCMGILRRQAPLASDLREIVSCMYVIEELERIGDYAEGIAVLTIKMGVRPLPTDLVIIPQMSINTIEILRMSTETFLIKDPKEVKSRFNKIKKQDDVIDSLNSDVRGRLIELMKNKPHEIERATYLLWVAHNLERIADRGVNLSLIHI
;
A
#
# COMPACT_ATOMS: atom_id res chain seq x y z
N MET A 1 27.37 -22.84 12.83
CA MET A 1 27.49 -22.33 11.44
C MET A 1 26.13 -22.25 10.79
N ALA A 2 25.33 -23.30 10.65
CA ALA A 2 24.00 -23.22 10.01
C ALA A 2 23.03 -22.18 10.59
N ARG A 3 22.97 -22.00 11.92
CA ARG A 3 22.07 -21.00 12.53
C ARG A 3 22.47 -19.54 12.19
N VAL A 4 23.78 -19.26 12.18
CA VAL A 4 24.30 -17.92 11.84
C VAL A 4 23.99 -17.58 10.38
N GLU A 5 24.11 -18.55 9.48
CA GLU A 5 23.79 -18.39 8.07
C GLU A 5 22.29 -18.13 7.86
N PHE A 6 21.43 -18.88 8.55
CA PHE A 6 19.98 -18.65 8.52
C PHE A 6 19.61 -17.26 9.02
N ASP A 7 20.16 -16.82 10.17
CA ASP A 7 19.89 -15.52 10.75
C ASP A 7 20.32 -14.39 9.79
N GLN A 8 21.44 -14.53 9.08
CA GLN A 8 21.88 -13.57 8.05
C GLN A 8 20.96 -13.53 6.82
N GLU A 9 20.48 -14.69 6.36
CA GLU A 9 19.51 -14.75 5.25
C GLU A 9 18.18 -14.10 5.65
N LEU A 10 17.74 -14.26 6.89
CA LEU A 10 16.53 -13.63 7.41
C LEU A 10 16.68 -12.11 7.53
N GLU A 11 17.80 -11.60 8.08
CA GLU A 11 18.09 -10.16 8.13
C GLU A 11 18.13 -9.52 6.73
N ARG A 12 18.68 -10.25 5.76
CA ARG A 12 18.66 -9.82 4.36
C ARG A 12 17.22 -9.72 3.84
N LEU A 13 16.40 -10.75 4.05
CA LEU A 13 15.00 -10.77 3.63
C LEU A 13 14.21 -9.62 4.25
N GLU A 14 14.34 -9.37 5.56
CA GLU A 14 13.72 -8.23 6.25
C GLU A 14 14.15 -6.88 5.65
N THR A 15 15.43 -6.77 5.26
CA THR A 15 15.97 -5.55 4.66
C THR A 15 15.37 -5.30 3.28
N GLU A 16 15.29 -6.32 2.44
CA GLU A 16 14.69 -6.21 1.10
C GLU A 16 13.19 -5.93 1.17
N ILE A 17 12.46 -6.51 2.13
CA ILE A 17 11.04 -6.17 2.39
C ILE A 17 10.88 -4.69 2.75
N LYS A 18 11.77 -4.11 3.57
CA LYS A 18 11.77 -2.68 3.88
C LYS A 18 11.98 -1.82 2.63
N ILE A 19 12.88 -2.22 1.75
CA ILE A 19 13.14 -1.53 0.49
C ILE A 19 11.90 -1.57 -0.39
N MET A 20 11.25 -2.73 -0.54
CA MET A 20 10.01 -2.89 -1.28
C MET A 20 8.90 -1.99 -0.69
N ALA A 21 8.70 -2.01 0.63
CA ALA A 21 7.70 -1.17 1.29
C ALA A 21 7.94 0.33 1.05
N SER A 22 9.20 0.79 1.10
CA SER A 22 9.56 2.18 0.80
C SER A 22 9.32 2.54 -0.68
N THR A 23 9.53 1.59 -1.59
CA THR A 23 9.25 1.76 -3.02
C THR A 23 7.75 1.90 -3.26
N VAL A 24 6.94 1.06 -2.65
CA VAL A 24 5.47 1.11 -2.70
C VAL A 24 4.95 2.42 -2.08
N GLU A 25 5.47 2.85 -0.92
CA GLU A 25 5.14 4.14 -0.30
C GLU A 25 5.40 5.30 -1.28
N SER A 26 6.57 5.31 -1.93
CA SER A 26 6.91 6.32 -2.94
C SER A 26 5.98 6.28 -4.16
N SER A 27 5.52 5.08 -4.57
CA SER A 27 4.57 4.91 -5.67
C SER A 27 3.21 5.54 -5.31
N ILE A 28 2.69 5.32 -4.08
CA ILE A 28 1.46 5.95 -3.60
C ILE A 28 1.59 7.48 -3.60
N GLU A 29 2.68 8.02 -3.03
CA GLU A 29 2.92 9.47 -2.99
C GLU A 29 2.94 10.07 -4.40
N LYS A 30 3.68 9.46 -5.34
CA LYS A 30 3.76 9.92 -6.72
C LYS A 30 2.43 9.83 -7.45
N SER A 31 1.66 8.76 -7.24
CA SER A 31 0.35 8.59 -7.87
C SER A 31 -0.62 9.71 -7.45
N ILE A 32 -0.67 10.05 -6.15
CA ILE A 32 -1.50 11.14 -5.64
C ILE A 32 -0.98 12.51 -6.10
N ASN A 33 0.34 12.75 -6.07
CA ASN A 33 0.90 14.00 -6.57
C ASN A 33 0.61 14.18 -8.06
N SER A 34 0.68 13.11 -8.86
CA SER A 34 0.31 13.16 -10.28
C SER A 34 -1.13 13.59 -10.49
N LEU A 35 -2.04 13.13 -9.62
CA LEU A 35 -3.46 13.52 -9.64
C LEU A 35 -3.65 14.99 -9.25
N LEU A 36 -3.04 15.42 -8.15
CA LEU A 36 -3.22 16.78 -7.62
C LEU A 36 -2.62 17.85 -8.52
N GLU A 37 -1.45 17.57 -9.09
CA GLU A 37 -0.72 18.45 -9.99
C GLU A 37 -1.14 18.30 -11.46
N GLN A 38 -1.99 17.31 -11.76
CA GLN A 38 -2.38 16.94 -13.13
C GLN A 38 -1.16 16.63 -14.02
N ASN A 39 -0.15 16.02 -13.40
CA ASN A 39 1.11 15.69 -14.03
C ASN A 39 1.06 14.31 -14.71
N MET A 40 0.74 14.31 -16.02
CA MET A 40 0.60 13.09 -16.81
C MET A 40 1.91 12.32 -16.97
N GLU A 41 3.06 12.99 -16.96
CA GLU A 41 4.36 12.31 -17.05
C GLU A 41 4.68 11.58 -15.74
N LEU A 42 4.42 12.22 -14.59
CA LEU A 42 4.56 11.56 -13.29
C LEU A 42 3.62 10.34 -13.16
N ALA A 43 2.39 10.44 -13.68
CA ALA A 43 1.48 9.30 -13.72
C ALA A 43 2.02 8.13 -14.57
N LYS A 44 2.60 8.42 -15.75
CA LYS A 44 3.25 7.41 -16.58
C LYS A 44 4.48 6.78 -15.91
N ASP A 45 5.22 7.56 -15.15
CA ASP A 45 6.38 7.07 -14.41
C ASP A 45 5.96 6.11 -13.29
N VAL A 46 4.83 6.36 -12.62
CA VAL A 46 4.25 5.43 -11.64
C VAL A 46 3.86 4.11 -12.32
N ILE A 47 3.12 4.17 -13.44
CA ILE A 47 2.70 2.97 -14.19
C ILE A 47 3.91 2.13 -14.64
N LYS A 48 4.97 2.75 -15.13
CA LYS A 48 6.21 2.04 -15.51
C LYS A 48 6.99 1.53 -14.30
N GLY A 49 6.87 2.22 -13.17
CA GLY A 49 7.55 1.86 -11.93
C GLY A 49 6.97 0.62 -11.27
N ASP A 50 5.74 0.26 -11.61
CA ASP A 50 5.05 -0.90 -11.09
C ASP A 50 5.72 -2.22 -11.53
N ASP A 51 6.18 -2.33 -12.78
CA ASP A 51 7.01 -3.46 -13.25
C ASP A 51 8.22 -3.75 -12.32
N ALA A 52 8.75 -2.72 -11.65
CA ALA A 52 9.86 -2.89 -10.72
C ALA A 52 9.39 -3.45 -9.37
N ILE A 53 8.17 -3.11 -8.92
CA ILE A 53 7.56 -3.65 -7.70
C ILE A 53 7.23 -5.14 -7.92
N ASP A 54 6.64 -5.49 -9.06
CA ASP A 54 6.37 -6.88 -9.47
C ASP A 54 7.64 -7.72 -9.45
N LYS A 55 8.70 -7.18 -10.06
CA LYS A 55 10.00 -7.86 -10.06
C LYS A 55 10.57 -8.02 -8.65
N MET A 56 10.41 -7.04 -7.77
CA MET A 56 10.84 -7.18 -6.38
C MET A 56 10.05 -8.27 -5.66
N CYS A 57 8.74 -8.39 -5.94
CA CYS A 57 7.89 -9.47 -5.43
C CYS A 57 8.45 -10.84 -5.85
N ASP A 58 8.64 -11.06 -7.15
CA ASP A 58 9.19 -12.31 -7.71
C ASP A 58 10.56 -12.67 -7.10
N ASP A 59 11.49 -11.71 -7.06
CA ASP A 59 12.86 -11.89 -6.54
C ASP A 59 12.83 -12.25 -5.03
N LEU A 60 11.93 -11.65 -4.24
CA LEU A 60 11.76 -11.92 -2.82
C LEU A 60 11.08 -13.25 -2.54
N GLU A 61 10.08 -13.64 -3.34
CA GLU A 61 9.47 -14.97 -3.26
C GLU A 61 10.50 -16.07 -3.58
N GLU A 62 11.33 -15.88 -4.61
CA GLU A 62 12.41 -16.81 -4.93
C GLU A 62 13.43 -16.89 -3.79
N LEU A 63 13.76 -15.77 -3.15
CA LEU A 63 14.63 -15.74 -1.96
C LEU A 63 14.02 -16.56 -0.82
N CYS A 64 12.73 -16.36 -0.49
CA CYS A 64 12.01 -17.15 0.53
C CYS A 64 12.06 -18.65 0.23
N MET A 65 11.72 -19.04 -1.00
CA MET A 65 11.76 -20.44 -1.45
C MET A 65 13.18 -21.01 -1.40
N GLY A 66 14.18 -20.20 -1.71
CA GLY A 66 15.59 -20.55 -1.61
C GLY A 66 16.00 -20.86 -0.16
N ILE A 67 15.60 -20.02 0.80
CA ILE A 67 15.84 -20.21 2.23
C ILE A 67 15.16 -21.50 2.72
N LEU A 68 13.87 -21.68 2.40
CA LEU A 68 13.12 -22.89 2.78
C LEU A 68 13.80 -24.17 2.30
N ARG A 69 14.30 -24.17 1.07
CA ARG A 69 14.96 -25.34 0.46
C ARG A 69 16.33 -25.63 1.08
N ARG A 70 17.14 -24.59 1.38
CA ARG A 70 18.51 -24.76 1.90
C ARG A 70 18.54 -25.06 3.38
N GLN A 71 17.72 -24.34 4.16
CA GLN A 71 17.79 -24.34 5.61
C GLN A 71 16.80 -25.33 6.26
N ALA A 72 15.76 -25.77 5.51
CA ALA A 72 14.66 -26.61 6.00
C ALA A 72 14.17 -26.19 7.41
N PRO A 73 13.79 -24.89 7.59
CA PRO A 73 13.45 -24.35 8.90
C PRO A 73 12.23 -25.05 9.50
N LEU A 74 12.14 -25.08 10.85
CA LEU A 74 11.05 -25.73 11.56
C LEU A 74 10.33 -24.75 12.48
N ALA A 75 9.07 -25.05 12.78
CA ALA A 75 8.24 -24.32 13.75
C ALA A 75 8.25 -22.80 13.55
N SER A 76 8.84 -22.02 14.46
CA SER A 76 8.85 -20.56 14.42
C SER A 76 9.57 -20.01 13.18
N ASP A 77 10.71 -20.61 12.83
CA ASP A 77 11.54 -20.15 11.72
C ASP A 77 10.80 -20.33 10.37
N LEU A 78 10.11 -21.48 10.19
CA LEU A 78 9.26 -21.72 9.02
C LEU A 78 8.11 -20.69 8.96
N ARG A 79 7.46 -20.42 10.10
CA ARG A 79 6.36 -19.45 10.17
C ARG A 79 6.82 -18.05 9.79
N GLU A 80 8.02 -17.64 10.22
CA GLU A 80 8.61 -16.35 9.92
C GLU A 80 8.80 -16.14 8.41
N ILE A 81 9.37 -17.15 7.70
CA ILE A 81 9.52 -17.08 6.23
C ILE A 81 8.16 -17.04 5.52
N VAL A 82 7.20 -17.88 5.94
CA VAL A 82 5.84 -17.86 5.35
C VAL A 82 5.15 -16.50 5.60
N SER A 83 5.35 -15.90 6.77
CA SER A 83 4.84 -14.55 7.06
C SER A 83 5.45 -13.50 6.13
N CYS A 84 6.76 -13.58 5.84
CA CYS A 84 7.41 -12.71 4.86
C CYS A 84 6.77 -12.83 3.47
N MET A 85 6.45 -14.04 2.99
CA MET A 85 5.79 -14.23 1.69
C MET A 85 4.42 -13.54 1.64
N TYR A 86 3.62 -13.63 2.70
CA TYR A 86 2.34 -12.90 2.77
C TYR A 86 2.52 -11.37 2.76
N VAL A 87 3.56 -10.85 3.44
CA VAL A 87 3.87 -9.42 3.42
C VAL A 87 4.26 -8.95 2.03
N ILE A 88 5.09 -9.71 1.33
CA ILE A 88 5.55 -9.42 -0.03
C ILE A 88 4.35 -9.33 -0.98
N GLU A 89 3.42 -10.31 -0.93
CA GLU A 89 2.20 -10.32 -1.74
C GLU A 89 1.27 -9.13 -1.41
N GLU A 90 1.12 -8.76 -0.13
CA GLU A 90 0.31 -7.58 0.24
C GLU A 90 0.95 -6.27 -0.23
N LEU A 91 2.28 -6.16 -0.23
CA LEU A 91 2.99 -4.98 -0.73
C LEU A 91 2.84 -4.82 -2.25
N GLU A 92 2.94 -5.91 -3.02
CA GLU A 92 2.69 -5.90 -4.47
C GLU A 92 1.28 -5.39 -4.77
N ARG A 93 0.25 -5.96 -4.12
CA ARG A 93 -1.13 -5.50 -4.30
C ARG A 93 -1.36 -4.04 -3.93
N ILE A 94 -0.60 -3.51 -2.97
CA ILE A 94 -0.63 -2.08 -2.64
C ILE A 94 -0.03 -1.27 -3.80
N GLY A 95 1.04 -1.75 -4.44
CA GLY A 95 1.61 -1.19 -5.66
C GLY A 95 0.59 -1.09 -6.79
N ASP A 96 -0.12 -2.18 -7.08
CA ASP A 96 -1.22 -2.25 -8.06
C ASP A 96 -2.27 -1.14 -7.87
N TYR A 97 -2.68 -0.89 -6.61
CA TYR A 97 -3.64 0.19 -6.32
C TYR A 97 -3.04 1.57 -6.56
N ALA A 98 -1.75 1.77 -6.29
CA ALA A 98 -1.07 3.04 -6.59
C ALA A 98 -0.95 3.25 -8.11
N GLU A 99 -0.62 2.21 -8.89
CA GLU A 99 -0.68 2.24 -10.35
C GLU A 99 -2.09 2.56 -10.84
N GLY A 100 -3.11 1.90 -10.28
CA GLY A 100 -4.51 2.16 -10.60
C GLY A 100 -4.92 3.63 -10.42
N ILE A 101 -4.41 4.33 -9.40
CA ILE A 101 -4.62 5.78 -9.21
C ILE A 101 -3.96 6.56 -10.36
N ALA A 102 -2.74 6.22 -10.76
CA ALA A 102 -2.04 6.88 -11.86
C ALA A 102 -2.76 6.68 -13.20
N VAL A 103 -3.26 5.48 -13.47
CA VAL A 103 -4.10 5.18 -14.65
C VAL A 103 -5.36 6.04 -14.67
N LEU A 104 -6.03 6.18 -13.53
CA LEU A 104 -7.22 7.05 -13.42
C LEU A 104 -6.87 8.52 -13.65
N THR A 105 -5.71 8.98 -13.18
CA THR A 105 -5.21 10.33 -13.43
C THR A 105 -5.06 10.60 -14.92
N ILE A 106 -4.48 9.67 -15.68
CA ILE A 106 -4.36 9.79 -17.14
C ILE A 106 -5.74 9.85 -17.81
N LYS A 107 -6.68 9.00 -17.39
CA LYS A 107 -8.06 9.00 -17.95
C LYS A 107 -8.80 10.30 -17.68
N MET A 108 -8.59 10.95 -16.55
CA MET A 108 -9.20 12.25 -16.21
C MET A 108 -8.63 13.40 -17.02
N GLY A 109 -7.38 13.31 -17.47
CA GLY A 109 -6.71 14.35 -18.23
C GLY A 109 -6.43 15.63 -17.41
N VAL A 110 -5.93 16.65 -18.09
CA VAL A 110 -5.55 17.94 -17.49
C VAL A 110 -6.78 18.80 -17.25
N ARG A 111 -7.41 18.66 -16.10
CA ARG A 111 -8.54 19.48 -15.63
C ARG A 111 -8.44 19.71 -14.14
N PRO A 112 -8.59 20.96 -13.63
CA PRO A 112 -8.53 21.26 -12.20
C PRO A 112 -9.48 20.37 -11.39
N LEU A 113 -9.01 19.80 -10.29
CA LEU A 113 -9.88 19.02 -9.41
C LEU A 113 -10.98 19.90 -8.83
N PRO A 114 -12.19 19.34 -8.61
CA PRO A 114 -13.23 20.07 -7.89
C PRO A 114 -12.70 20.54 -6.54
N THR A 115 -12.91 21.84 -6.22
CA THR A 115 -12.38 22.49 -5.00
C THR A 115 -12.83 21.83 -3.69
N ASP A 116 -13.93 21.07 -3.73
CA ASP A 116 -14.51 20.41 -2.55
C ASP A 116 -13.82 19.08 -2.20
N LEU A 117 -12.80 18.65 -2.97
CA LEU A 117 -12.11 17.35 -2.80
C LEU A 117 -10.78 17.45 -2.03
N VAL A 118 -10.66 18.38 -1.09
CA VAL A 118 -9.51 18.48 -0.16
C VAL A 118 -9.34 17.19 0.69
N ILE A 119 -10.33 16.30 0.68
CA ILE A 119 -10.35 15.07 1.45
C ILE A 119 -9.39 14.01 0.85
N ILE A 120 -9.22 13.95 -0.48
CA ILE A 120 -8.33 12.96 -1.13
C ILE A 120 -6.88 13.07 -0.64
N PRO A 121 -6.24 14.26 -0.60
CA PRO A 121 -4.91 14.41 0.01
C PRO A 121 -4.85 13.93 1.46
N GLN A 122 -5.90 14.21 2.25
CA GLN A 122 -5.95 13.76 3.64
C GLN A 122 -6.06 12.23 3.74
N MET A 123 -6.87 11.59 2.89
CA MET A 123 -6.92 10.13 2.81
C MET A 123 -5.54 9.56 2.49
N SER A 124 -4.81 10.11 1.51
CA SER A 124 -3.51 9.60 1.10
C SER A 124 -2.48 9.67 2.23
N ILE A 125 -2.44 10.77 2.98
CA ILE A 125 -1.54 10.92 4.14
C ILE A 125 -1.82 9.82 5.18
N ASN A 126 -3.09 9.60 5.54
CA ASN A 126 -3.49 8.59 6.51
C ASN A 126 -3.19 7.17 6.00
N THR A 127 -3.39 6.92 4.71
CA THR A 127 -3.11 5.63 4.07
C THR A 127 -1.62 5.29 4.10
N ILE A 128 -0.76 6.25 3.77
CA ILE A 128 0.71 6.11 3.84
C ILE A 128 1.16 5.87 5.28
N GLU A 129 0.57 6.56 6.25
CA GLU A 129 0.86 6.36 7.67
C GLU A 129 0.50 4.94 8.12
N ILE A 130 -0.66 4.40 7.71
CA ILE A 130 -1.03 3.00 7.98
C ILE A 130 0.00 2.05 7.39
N LEU A 131 0.39 2.20 6.13
CA LEU A 131 1.38 1.33 5.49
C LEU A 131 2.71 1.34 6.26
N ARG A 132 3.22 2.52 6.59
CA ARG A 132 4.47 2.69 7.34
C ARG A 132 4.39 2.02 8.72
N MET A 133 3.35 2.32 9.48
CA MET A 133 3.13 1.72 10.80
C MET A 133 3.00 0.20 10.72
N SER A 134 2.35 -0.33 9.70
CA SER A 134 2.13 -1.77 9.52
C SER A 134 3.42 -2.49 9.16
N THR A 135 4.23 -1.93 8.25
CA THR A 135 5.56 -2.46 7.90
C THR A 135 6.50 -2.45 9.11
N GLU A 136 6.52 -1.35 9.87
CA GLU A 136 7.30 -1.31 11.12
C GLU A 136 6.82 -2.35 12.14
N THR A 137 5.50 -2.53 12.26
CA THR A 137 4.89 -3.49 13.20
C THR A 137 5.25 -4.92 12.85
N PHE A 138 5.32 -5.25 11.55
CA PHE A 138 5.74 -6.56 11.08
C PHE A 138 7.16 -6.95 11.57
N LEU A 139 8.04 -5.99 11.77
CA LEU A 139 9.42 -6.23 12.19
C LEU A 139 9.60 -6.31 13.71
N ILE A 140 8.53 -6.09 14.49
CA ILE A 140 8.57 -6.13 15.97
C ILE A 140 8.34 -7.57 16.47
N LYS A 141 9.20 -8.01 17.37
CA LYS A 141 9.12 -9.37 17.97
C LYS A 141 8.36 -9.41 19.31
N ASP A 142 8.06 -8.23 19.93
CA ASP A 142 7.29 -8.18 21.19
C ASP A 142 5.78 -8.18 20.93
N PRO A 143 5.04 -9.25 21.34
CA PRO A 143 3.60 -9.35 21.11
C PRO A 143 2.77 -8.23 21.76
N LYS A 144 3.24 -7.64 22.86
CA LYS A 144 2.52 -6.55 23.54
C LYS A 144 2.62 -5.26 22.72
N GLU A 145 3.80 -4.98 22.18
CA GLU A 145 4.02 -3.83 21.32
C GLU A 145 3.25 -3.98 20.00
N VAL A 146 3.29 -5.16 19.36
CA VAL A 146 2.52 -5.48 18.16
C VAL A 146 1.04 -5.21 18.39
N LYS A 147 0.45 -5.72 19.49
CA LYS A 147 -0.96 -5.48 19.83
C LYS A 147 -1.29 -4.00 20.03
N SER A 148 -0.38 -3.26 20.67
CA SER A 148 -0.54 -1.81 20.89
C SER A 148 -0.56 -1.05 19.58
N ARG A 149 0.38 -1.36 18.67
CA ARG A 149 0.47 -0.73 17.34
C ARG A 149 -0.71 -1.10 16.46
N PHE A 150 -1.13 -2.36 16.43
CA PHE A 150 -2.32 -2.79 15.71
C PHE A 150 -3.57 -1.98 16.12
N ASN A 151 -3.79 -1.74 17.41
CA ASN A 151 -4.93 -0.93 17.85
C ASN A 151 -4.86 0.53 17.36
N LYS A 152 -3.66 1.08 17.14
CA LYS A 152 -3.51 2.43 16.54
C LYS A 152 -3.79 2.39 15.05
N ILE A 153 -3.26 1.39 14.34
CA ILE A 153 -3.50 1.17 12.91
C ILE A 153 -5.00 1.06 12.64
N LYS A 154 -5.72 0.25 13.43
CA LYS A 154 -7.16 0.09 13.28
C LYS A 154 -7.95 1.38 13.50
N LYS A 155 -7.55 2.22 14.46
CA LYS A 155 -8.18 3.54 14.66
C LYS A 155 -7.93 4.49 13.48
N GLN A 156 -6.77 4.40 12.86
CA GLN A 156 -6.44 5.17 11.68
C GLN A 156 -7.26 4.72 10.47
N ASP A 157 -7.50 3.42 10.36
CA ASP A 157 -8.36 2.80 9.36
C ASP A 157 -9.82 3.29 9.48
N ASP A 158 -10.38 3.31 10.69
CA ASP A 158 -11.71 3.89 10.96
C ASP A 158 -11.83 5.35 10.46
N VAL A 159 -10.73 6.12 10.50
CA VAL A 159 -10.68 7.49 9.96
C VAL A 159 -10.75 7.49 8.43
N ILE A 160 -10.04 6.55 7.77
CA ILE A 160 -10.08 6.42 6.30
C ILE A 160 -11.47 6.03 5.83
N ASP A 161 -12.13 5.09 6.51
CA ASP A 161 -13.52 4.70 6.22
C ASP A 161 -14.47 5.90 6.27
N SER A 162 -14.33 6.74 7.29
CA SER A 162 -15.11 7.97 7.42
C SER A 162 -14.83 8.94 6.27
N LEU A 163 -13.57 9.18 5.94
CA LEU A 163 -13.17 10.05 4.83
C LEU A 163 -13.67 9.52 3.47
N ASN A 164 -13.61 8.20 3.25
CA ASN A 164 -14.12 7.56 2.03
C ASN A 164 -15.64 7.77 1.90
N SER A 165 -16.39 7.62 3.01
CA SER A 165 -17.82 7.91 3.05
C SER A 165 -18.13 9.36 2.69
N ASP A 166 -17.36 10.31 3.22
CA ASP A 166 -17.51 11.74 2.94
C ASP A 166 -17.21 12.08 1.48
N VAL A 167 -16.11 11.53 0.91
CA VAL A 167 -15.78 11.70 -0.51
C VAL A 167 -16.93 11.19 -1.38
N ARG A 168 -17.43 9.98 -1.08
CA ARG A 168 -18.56 9.38 -1.81
C ARG A 168 -19.79 10.28 -1.80
N GLY A 169 -20.16 10.80 -0.64
CA GLY A 169 -21.30 11.71 -0.49
C GLY A 169 -21.17 12.99 -1.36
N ARG A 170 -20.01 13.64 -1.30
CA ARG A 170 -19.71 14.85 -2.08
C ARG A 170 -19.68 14.59 -3.58
N LEU A 171 -19.11 13.48 -4.03
CA LEU A 171 -19.06 13.13 -5.45
C LEU A 171 -20.45 12.79 -6.00
N ILE A 172 -21.30 12.10 -5.23
CA ILE A 172 -22.69 11.86 -5.63
C ILE A 172 -23.47 13.19 -5.76
N GLU A 173 -23.25 14.12 -4.85
CA GLU A 173 -23.87 15.45 -4.91
C GLU A 173 -23.36 16.23 -6.14
N LEU A 174 -22.06 16.18 -6.41
CA LEU A 174 -21.47 16.75 -7.63
C LEU A 174 -22.12 16.21 -8.90
N MET A 175 -22.29 14.87 -9.00
CA MET A 175 -22.93 14.22 -10.13
C MET A 175 -24.37 14.68 -10.34
N LYS A 176 -25.14 14.85 -9.26
CA LYS A 176 -26.52 15.36 -9.32
C LYS A 176 -26.60 16.79 -9.79
N ASN A 177 -25.70 17.65 -9.33
CA ASN A 177 -25.71 19.09 -9.63
C ASN A 177 -25.04 19.42 -10.96
N LYS A 178 -24.09 18.58 -11.42
CA LYS A 178 -23.31 18.77 -12.64
C LYS A 178 -23.22 17.47 -13.44
N PRO A 179 -24.26 17.09 -14.21
CA PRO A 179 -24.26 15.80 -14.94
C PRO A 179 -23.11 15.62 -15.93
N HIS A 180 -22.51 16.69 -16.44
CA HIS A 180 -21.33 16.64 -17.30
C HIS A 180 -20.04 16.24 -16.58
N GLU A 181 -20.04 16.21 -15.24
CA GLU A 181 -18.93 15.77 -14.39
C GLU A 181 -19.06 14.28 -13.95
N ILE A 182 -20.09 13.57 -14.36
CA ILE A 182 -20.36 12.18 -13.90
C ILE A 182 -19.15 11.27 -14.15
N GLU A 183 -18.60 11.28 -15.36
CA GLU A 183 -17.47 10.41 -15.72
C GLU A 183 -16.27 10.69 -14.81
N ARG A 184 -15.93 11.94 -14.64
CA ARG A 184 -14.80 12.36 -13.82
C ARG A 184 -15.01 12.07 -12.32
N ALA A 185 -16.21 12.35 -11.82
CA ALA A 185 -16.58 12.03 -10.44
C ALA A 185 -16.52 10.51 -10.19
N THR A 186 -16.84 9.70 -11.20
CA THR A 186 -16.68 8.25 -11.14
C THR A 186 -15.22 7.84 -11.01
N TYR A 187 -14.30 8.45 -11.78
CA TYR A 187 -12.87 8.19 -11.61
C TYR A 187 -12.36 8.58 -10.23
N LEU A 188 -12.82 9.70 -9.68
CA LEU A 188 -12.47 10.12 -8.32
C LEU A 188 -13.02 9.20 -7.23
N LEU A 189 -14.20 8.59 -7.43
CA LEU A 189 -14.70 7.52 -6.56
C LEU A 189 -13.76 6.30 -6.57
N TRP A 190 -13.22 5.93 -7.74
CA TRP A 190 -12.26 4.85 -7.86
C TRP A 190 -10.90 5.20 -7.21
N VAL A 191 -10.46 6.47 -7.28
CA VAL A 191 -9.26 6.92 -6.55
C VAL A 191 -9.45 6.76 -5.05
N ALA A 192 -10.58 7.22 -4.50
CA ALA A 192 -10.88 7.08 -3.08
C ALA A 192 -10.98 5.59 -2.66
N HIS A 193 -11.59 4.76 -3.51
CA HIS A 193 -11.64 3.32 -3.30
C HIS A 193 -10.24 2.68 -3.28
N ASN A 194 -9.36 3.04 -4.22
CA ASN A 194 -8.00 2.51 -4.22
C ASN A 194 -7.24 2.89 -2.94
N LEU A 195 -7.38 4.13 -2.45
CA LEU A 195 -6.78 4.55 -1.17
C LEU A 195 -7.32 3.77 0.03
N GLU A 196 -8.63 3.52 0.08
CA GLU A 196 -9.24 2.64 1.10
C GLU A 196 -8.67 1.22 1.00
N ARG A 197 -8.58 0.64 -0.21
CA ARG A 197 -8.01 -0.70 -0.40
C ARG A 197 -6.54 -0.80 0.03
N ILE A 198 -5.74 0.23 -0.22
CA ILE A 198 -4.36 0.31 0.29
C ILE A 198 -4.34 0.27 1.82
N ALA A 199 -5.23 1.02 2.48
CA ALA A 199 -5.34 1.04 3.94
C ALA A 199 -5.75 -0.34 4.48
N ASP A 200 -6.79 -0.96 3.92
CA ASP A 200 -7.23 -2.32 4.23
C ASP A 200 -6.07 -3.33 4.17
N ARG A 201 -5.27 -3.27 3.09
CA ARG A 201 -4.09 -4.13 2.91
C ARG A 201 -3.02 -3.85 3.96
N GLY A 202 -2.79 -2.57 4.27
CA GLY A 202 -1.92 -2.17 5.36
C GLY A 202 -2.35 -2.76 6.71
N VAL A 203 -3.66 -2.72 7.02
CA VAL A 203 -4.19 -3.37 8.23
C VAL A 203 -3.92 -4.88 8.22
N ASN A 204 -4.19 -5.57 7.09
CA ASN A 204 -3.91 -7.00 6.95
C ASN A 204 -2.44 -7.32 7.21
N LEU A 205 -1.52 -6.52 6.65
CA LEU A 205 -0.08 -6.65 6.84
C LEU A 205 0.28 -6.64 8.35
N SER A 206 -0.34 -5.75 9.13
CA SER A 206 -0.13 -5.67 10.57
C SER A 206 -0.64 -6.88 11.37
N LEU A 207 -1.51 -7.71 10.78
CA LEU A 207 -2.08 -8.91 11.40
C LEU A 207 -1.27 -10.19 11.15
N ILE A 208 -0.36 -10.19 10.19
CA ILE A 208 0.36 -11.39 9.76
C ILE A 208 1.15 -12.03 10.90
N HIS A 209 1.62 -11.25 11.87
CA HIS A 209 2.35 -11.75 13.05
C HIS A 209 1.45 -12.24 14.19
N ILE A 210 0.18 -11.89 14.19
CA ILE A 210 -0.75 -12.23 15.27
C ILE A 210 -1.39 -13.59 15.02
#